data_e4b0f954a41f0fd5e8a6fd499371ab3e
#
_entry.id   e4b0f954a41f0fd5e8a6fd499371ab3e
#
_cell.length_a   1.000
_cell.length_b   1.000
_cell.length_c   1.000
_cell.angle_alpha   90.00
_cell.angle_beta   90.00
_cell.angle_gamma   90.00
#
_symmetry.space_group_name_H-M   'P 1'
#
loop_
_entity.id
_entity.type
_entity.pdbx_description
1 polymer ?
#
loop_
_entity_poly.entity_id
_entity_poly.type
_entity_poly.pdbx_seq_one_letter_code
_entity_poly.pdbx_strand_id
1 'polypeptide(L)'
;MTKMERVEKMRVSDDALDLVFRKARTYSGWLPKPVPEELLQQLYDTLKWGPTSANISPARFLFIRSTAAKERLRPSLAPGNVEKTMAAPVTVIIAYDLKFYDKVPRLFPHYPAMRDLFVKNPQLIQETALRNSTLQGAYMIVAARALGLDCGPMSGFDNTKLDEEFFAAGKCESCEQEFFPEGHVKSNFLCNIGCGDPATLMPRGPRLDFSEACTLL
;
A
#
# COMPACT_ATOMS: atom_id res chain seq x y z
N MET A 1 19.67 -6.33 -43.51
CA MET A 1 18.51 -5.96 -42.68
C MET A 1 18.17 -7.15 -41.81
N THR A 2 18.64 -7.15 -40.57
CA THR A 2 18.42 -8.22 -39.59
C THR A 2 17.00 -8.17 -39.11
N LYS A 3 16.23 -9.25 -39.33
CA LYS A 3 14.91 -9.45 -38.75
C LYS A 3 15.05 -9.42 -37.22
N MET A 4 14.62 -8.35 -36.58
CA MET A 4 14.38 -8.38 -35.13
C MET A 4 13.28 -9.42 -34.88
N GLU A 5 13.65 -10.54 -34.28
CA GLU A 5 12.68 -11.48 -33.75
C GLU A 5 11.81 -10.72 -32.74
N ARG A 6 10.52 -10.65 -33.05
CA ARG A 6 9.52 -10.12 -32.12
C ARG A 6 9.48 -11.08 -30.94
N VAL A 7 10.11 -10.72 -29.82
CA VAL A 7 9.94 -11.45 -28.57
C VAL A 7 8.46 -11.37 -28.22
N GLU A 8 7.76 -12.48 -28.41
CA GLU A 8 6.36 -12.59 -28.03
C GLU A 8 6.27 -12.47 -26.51
N LYS A 9 5.80 -11.33 -26.02
CA LYS A 9 5.66 -11.08 -24.58
C LYS A 9 4.59 -12.02 -24.02
N MET A 10 4.99 -12.85 -23.07
CA MET A 10 4.06 -13.71 -22.36
C MET A 10 2.97 -12.88 -21.67
N ARG A 11 1.74 -13.29 -21.80
CA ARG A 11 0.56 -12.74 -21.14
C ARG A 11 0.21 -13.64 -19.96
N VAL A 12 -0.22 -13.04 -18.83
CA VAL A 12 -0.81 -13.81 -17.73
C VAL A 12 -2.13 -14.45 -18.15
N SER A 13 -2.52 -15.56 -17.54
CA SER A 13 -3.77 -16.26 -17.84
C SER A 13 -5.00 -15.42 -17.49
N ASP A 14 -6.14 -15.74 -18.09
CA ASP A 14 -7.41 -15.10 -17.75
C ASP A 14 -7.82 -15.39 -16.30
N ASP A 15 -7.50 -16.57 -15.77
CA ASP A 15 -7.72 -16.88 -14.35
C ASP A 15 -6.92 -15.99 -13.43
N ALA A 16 -5.67 -15.68 -13.79
CA ALA A 16 -4.86 -14.72 -13.02
C ALA A 16 -5.47 -13.30 -13.05
N LEU A 17 -5.97 -12.85 -14.19
CA LEU A 17 -6.67 -11.57 -14.31
C LEU A 17 -7.98 -11.56 -13.52
N ASP A 18 -8.71 -12.67 -13.50
CA ASP A 18 -9.91 -12.83 -12.67
C ASP A 18 -9.58 -12.73 -11.19
N LEU A 19 -8.53 -13.42 -10.74
CA LEU A 19 -8.09 -13.44 -9.35
C LEU A 19 -7.72 -12.03 -8.85
N VAL A 20 -6.93 -11.28 -9.63
CA VAL A 20 -6.39 -10.00 -9.15
C VAL A 20 -7.29 -8.80 -9.42
N PHE A 21 -8.20 -8.87 -10.44
CA PHE A 21 -9.05 -7.75 -10.87
C PHE A 21 -10.52 -8.11 -11.03
N ARG A 22 -10.86 -8.98 -12.01
CA ARG A 22 -12.25 -9.10 -12.51
C ARG A 22 -13.19 -9.75 -11.49
N LYS A 23 -12.74 -10.79 -10.77
CA LYS A 23 -13.49 -11.47 -9.71
C LYS A 23 -13.11 -11.03 -8.29
N ALA A 24 -12.00 -10.32 -8.15
CA ALA A 24 -11.58 -9.78 -6.85
C ALA A 24 -12.64 -8.86 -6.24
N ARG A 25 -12.75 -8.91 -4.91
CA ARG A 25 -13.71 -8.11 -4.13
C ARG A 25 -12.99 -7.31 -3.04
N THR A 26 -13.66 -6.27 -2.56
CA THR A 26 -13.28 -5.56 -1.35
C THR A 26 -14.06 -6.14 -0.19
N TYR A 27 -13.37 -6.59 0.85
CA TYR A 27 -13.97 -7.24 2.01
C TYR A 27 -14.05 -6.30 3.20
N SER A 28 -15.15 -6.42 3.96
CA SER A 28 -15.39 -5.75 5.24
C SER A 28 -15.53 -6.72 6.40
N GLY A 29 -15.80 -7.99 6.15
CA GLY A 29 -15.82 -9.08 7.11
C GLY A 29 -14.69 -10.08 6.84
N TRP A 30 -14.24 -10.77 7.89
CA TRP A 30 -13.05 -11.60 7.86
C TRP A 30 -13.29 -12.94 8.54
N LEU A 31 -12.82 -14.00 7.92
CA LEU A 31 -12.75 -15.31 8.56
C LEU A 31 -11.63 -15.32 9.61
N PRO A 32 -11.77 -16.09 10.72
CA PRO A 32 -10.77 -16.15 11.80
C PRO A 32 -9.55 -16.98 11.39
N LYS A 33 -8.91 -16.59 10.29
CA LYS A 33 -7.73 -17.26 9.74
C LYS A 33 -6.52 -16.31 9.85
N PRO A 34 -5.47 -16.68 10.60
CA PRO A 34 -4.28 -15.86 10.74
C PRO A 34 -3.54 -15.72 9.42
N VAL A 35 -2.82 -14.60 9.26
CA VAL A 35 -1.90 -14.38 8.15
C VAL A 35 -0.48 -14.61 8.68
N PRO A 36 0.26 -15.63 8.17
CA PRO A 36 1.61 -15.93 8.60
C PRO A 36 2.58 -14.78 8.26
N GLU A 37 3.63 -14.62 9.04
CA GLU A 37 4.64 -13.58 8.83
C GLU A 37 5.40 -13.78 7.52
N GLU A 38 5.68 -15.02 7.18
CA GLU A 38 6.33 -15.41 5.92
C GLU A 38 5.52 -14.96 4.70
N LEU A 39 4.18 -14.98 4.79
CA LEU A 39 3.31 -14.49 3.72
C LEU A 39 3.36 -12.96 3.60
N LEU A 40 3.50 -12.24 4.72
CA LEU A 40 3.70 -10.78 4.71
C LEU A 40 5.06 -10.41 4.12
N GLN A 41 6.09 -11.19 4.42
CA GLN A 41 7.42 -11.01 3.82
C GLN A 41 7.36 -11.27 2.30
N GLN A 42 6.72 -12.35 1.88
CA GLN A 42 6.52 -12.67 0.47
C GLN A 42 5.72 -11.58 -0.27
N LEU A 43 4.71 -11.01 0.40
CA LEU A 43 3.93 -9.89 -0.12
C LEU A 43 4.84 -8.68 -0.41
N TYR A 44 5.70 -8.30 0.55
CA TYR A 44 6.65 -7.21 0.35
C TYR A 44 7.67 -7.52 -0.75
N ASP A 45 8.22 -8.73 -0.76
CA ASP A 45 9.20 -9.17 -1.76
C ASP A 45 8.63 -9.17 -3.19
N THR A 46 7.32 -9.35 -3.32
CA THR A 46 6.59 -9.27 -4.60
C THR A 46 6.33 -7.82 -5.00
N LEU A 47 5.70 -7.03 -4.13
CA LEU A 47 5.27 -5.67 -4.45
C LEU A 47 6.44 -4.69 -4.67
N LYS A 48 7.60 -4.92 -4.03
CA LYS A 48 8.77 -4.03 -4.14
C LYS A 48 9.32 -3.87 -5.56
N TRP A 49 8.98 -4.79 -6.47
CA TRP A 49 9.38 -4.74 -7.88
C TRP A 49 8.47 -3.85 -8.74
N GLY A 50 7.35 -3.36 -8.18
CA GLY A 50 6.50 -2.40 -8.87
C GLY A 50 7.25 -1.09 -9.12
N PRO A 51 7.16 -0.50 -10.34
CA PRO A 51 7.93 0.69 -10.69
C PRO A 51 7.47 1.93 -9.92
N THR A 52 8.44 2.80 -9.60
CA THR A 52 8.21 4.17 -9.11
C THR A 52 9.07 5.15 -9.90
N SER A 53 8.73 6.44 -9.87
CA SER A 53 9.53 7.48 -10.51
C SER A 53 10.98 7.40 -10.03
N ALA A 54 11.94 7.27 -10.96
CA ALA A 54 13.36 7.15 -10.65
C ALA A 54 13.67 6.12 -9.54
N ASN A 55 12.88 5.07 -9.45
CA ASN A 55 13.02 3.99 -8.45
C ASN A 55 13.09 4.47 -6.98
N ILE A 56 12.43 5.60 -6.66
CA ILE A 56 12.58 6.26 -5.34
C ILE A 56 11.90 5.53 -4.19
N SER A 57 10.96 4.63 -4.47
CA SER A 57 10.28 3.74 -3.50
C SER A 57 9.91 4.42 -2.16
N PRO A 58 9.08 5.48 -2.16
CA PRO A 58 8.80 6.26 -0.97
C PRO A 58 7.86 5.58 0.03
N ALA A 59 7.15 4.52 -0.36
CA ALA A 59 6.20 3.87 0.53
C ALA A 59 6.87 3.26 1.77
N ARG A 60 6.14 3.33 2.89
CA ARG A 60 6.41 2.61 4.12
C ARG A 60 5.16 1.81 4.48
N PHE A 61 5.34 0.56 4.88
CA PHE A 61 4.24 -0.34 5.22
C PHE A 61 4.39 -0.75 6.68
N LEU A 62 3.38 -0.43 7.51
CA LEU A 62 3.33 -0.86 8.89
C LEU A 62 2.19 -1.89 9.04
N PHE A 63 2.55 -3.12 9.37
CA PHE A 63 1.61 -4.23 9.53
C PHE A 63 1.12 -4.33 10.97
N ILE A 64 -0.12 -3.91 11.22
CA ILE A 64 -0.79 -3.96 12.52
C ILE A 64 -1.44 -5.34 12.70
N ARG A 65 -0.89 -6.17 13.59
CA ARG A 65 -1.31 -7.57 13.79
C ARG A 65 -1.87 -7.84 15.19
N SER A 66 -1.24 -7.26 16.22
CA SER A 66 -1.65 -7.52 17.61
C SER A 66 -2.89 -6.71 17.99
N THR A 67 -3.68 -7.26 18.91
CA THR A 67 -4.84 -6.55 19.50
C THR A 67 -4.42 -5.22 20.11
N ALA A 68 -3.28 -5.17 20.82
CA ALA A 68 -2.76 -3.93 21.42
C ALA A 68 -2.46 -2.87 20.36
N ALA A 69 -1.80 -3.24 19.25
CA ALA A 69 -1.52 -2.30 18.15
C ALA A 69 -2.81 -1.82 17.46
N LYS A 70 -3.82 -2.68 17.33
CA LYS A 70 -5.13 -2.30 16.79
C LYS A 70 -5.90 -1.35 17.69
N GLU A 71 -5.83 -1.55 19.01
CA GLU A 71 -6.44 -0.60 19.98
C GLU A 71 -5.78 0.78 19.89
N ARG A 72 -4.48 0.87 19.63
CA ARG A 72 -3.79 2.14 19.35
C ARG A 72 -4.28 2.80 18.06
N LEU A 73 -4.59 2.00 17.03
CA LEU A 73 -5.12 2.50 15.76
C LEU A 73 -6.57 2.97 15.87
N ARG A 74 -7.37 2.34 16.73
CA ARG A 74 -8.83 2.57 16.89
C ARG A 74 -9.23 4.05 16.98
N PRO A 75 -8.56 4.92 17.79
CA PRO A 75 -8.99 6.33 17.94
C PRO A 75 -8.86 7.17 16.66
N SER A 76 -8.06 6.73 15.70
CA SER A 76 -7.91 7.41 14.41
C SER A 76 -8.94 6.99 13.37
N LEU A 77 -9.66 5.87 13.58
CA LEU A 77 -10.59 5.32 12.59
C LEU A 77 -11.90 6.08 12.56
N ALA A 78 -12.43 6.33 11.37
CA ALA A 78 -13.83 6.76 11.22
C ALA A 78 -14.78 5.65 11.72
N PRO A 79 -15.94 6.00 12.31
CA PRO A 79 -16.85 5.03 12.94
C PRO A 79 -17.18 3.80 12.07
N GLY A 80 -17.45 4.00 10.78
CA GLY A 80 -17.77 2.92 9.83
C GLY A 80 -16.58 2.02 9.45
N ASN A 81 -15.36 2.32 9.93
CA ASN A 81 -14.16 1.51 9.69
C ASN A 81 -13.69 0.74 10.92
N VAL A 82 -14.22 1.05 12.11
CA VAL A 82 -13.75 0.45 13.37
C VAL A 82 -13.94 -1.06 13.36
N GLU A 83 -15.19 -1.53 13.22
CA GLU A 83 -15.53 -2.94 13.34
C GLU A 83 -14.72 -3.81 12.36
N LYS A 84 -14.71 -3.45 11.08
CA LYS A 84 -14.00 -4.20 10.04
C LYS A 84 -12.49 -4.21 10.21
N THR A 85 -11.92 -3.16 10.81
CA THR A 85 -10.49 -3.06 11.10
C THR A 85 -10.12 -3.93 12.30
N MET A 86 -10.92 -3.87 13.36
CA MET A 86 -10.69 -4.68 14.56
C MET A 86 -10.83 -6.18 14.30
N ALA A 87 -11.75 -6.57 13.41
CA ALA A 87 -11.98 -7.96 13.02
C ALA A 87 -10.91 -8.51 12.04
N ALA A 88 -10.26 -7.67 11.25
CA ALA A 88 -9.27 -8.12 10.25
C ALA A 88 -8.06 -8.76 10.94
N PRO A 89 -7.46 -9.85 10.39
CA PRO A 89 -6.25 -10.43 10.97
C PRO A 89 -5.05 -9.48 10.91
N VAL A 90 -4.93 -8.68 9.83
CA VAL A 90 -3.89 -7.67 9.66
C VAL A 90 -4.49 -6.40 9.07
N THR A 91 -4.05 -5.25 9.58
CA THR A 91 -4.29 -3.95 8.95
C THR A 91 -2.94 -3.36 8.56
N VAL A 92 -2.82 -2.96 7.30
CA VAL A 92 -1.61 -2.30 6.81
C VAL A 92 -1.84 -0.80 6.78
N ILE A 93 -0.96 -0.04 7.42
CA ILE A 93 -0.86 1.40 7.20
C ILE A 93 0.09 1.59 6.02
N ILE A 94 -0.43 2.06 4.91
CA ILE A 94 0.37 2.51 3.77
C ILE A 94 0.72 3.96 4.04
N ALA A 95 2.01 4.25 4.13
CA ALA A 95 2.53 5.56 4.43
C ALA A 95 3.58 5.98 3.39
N TYR A 96 4.02 7.21 3.44
CA TYR A 96 5.07 7.74 2.58
C TYR A 96 6.13 8.51 3.39
N ASP A 97 7.37 8.32 2.98
CA ASP A 97 8.55 8.93 3.55
C ASP A 97 8.88 10.23 2.81
N LEU A 98 8.82 11.37 3.49
CA LEU A 98 9.13 12.67 2.91
C LEU A 98 10.65 12.89 2.68
N LYS A 99 11.50 12.03 3.28
CA LYS A 99 12.95 12.02 3.03
C LYS A 99 13.38 10.89 2.08
N PHE A 100 12.47 10.38 1.26
CA PHE A 100 12.79 9.34 0.28
C PHE A 100 14.01 9.69 -0.58
N TYR A 101 14.22 10.97 -0.84
CA TYR A 101 15.31 11.47 -1.67
C TYR A 101 16.71 11.17 -1.11
N ASP A 102 16.85 10.95 0.19
CA ASP A 102 18.13 10.54 0.80
C ASP A 102 18.57 9.15 0.34
N LYS A 103 17.65 8.35 -0.19
CA LYS A 103 17.93 7.03 -0.74
C LYS A 103 18.19 7.04 -2.25
N VAL A 104 18.02 8.17 -2.94
CA VAL A 104 18.24 8.32 -4.39
C VAL A 104 19.63 7.84 -4.81
N PRO A 105 20.74 8.21 -4.14
CA PRO A 105 22.06 7.76 -4.57
C PRO A 105 22.21 6.24 -4.64
N ARG A 106 21.51 5.51 -3.76
CA ARG A 106 21.48 4.04 -3.74
C ARG A 106 20.48 3.44 -4.71
N LEU A 107 19.27 4.01 -4.78
CA LEU A 107 18.14 3.43 -5.52
C LEU A 107 18.16 3.82 -7.01
N PHE A 108 18.78 4.96 -7.33
CA PHE A 108 18.90 5.48 -8.69
C PHE A 108 20.35 5.96 -8.96
N PRO A 109 21.34 5.03 -8.95
CA PRO A 109 22.76 5.37 -9.02
C PRO A 109 23.18 6.00 -10.35
N HIS A 110 22.35 5.88 -11.40
CA HIS A 110 22.63 6.47 -12.72
C HIS A 110 22.55 8.01 -12.70
N TYR A 111 21.81 8.59 -11.77
CA TYR A 111 21.67 10.05 -11.63
C TYR A 111 21.49 10.46 -10.17
N PRO A 112 22.53 10.34 -9.33
CA PRO A 112 22.46 10.64 -7.89
C PRO A 112 22.16 12.11 -7.59
N ALA A 113 22.53 13.03 -8.49
CA ALA A 113 22.24 14.47 -8.37
C ALA A 113 20.74 14.81 -8.39
N MET A 114 19.87 13.86 -8.79
CA MET A 114 18.41 14.05 -8.69
C MET A 114 17.95 14.33 -7.26
N ARG A 115 18.69 13.89 -6.24
CA ARG A 115 18.43 14.24 -4.84
C ARG A 115 18.29 15.75 -4.63
N ASP A 116 19.16 16.54 -5.26
CA ASP A 116 19.21 18.00 -5.08
C ASP A 116 17.99 18.72 -5.65
N LEU A 117 17.31 18.13 -6.65
CA LEU A 117 16.05 18.66 -7.18
C LEU A 117 14.95 18.61 -6.11
N PHE A 118 14.89 17.52 -5.34
CA PHE A 118 13.91 17.37 -4.27
C PHE A 118 14.23 18.29 -3.10
N VAL A 119 15.48 18.30 -2.61
CA VAL A 119 15.89 19.14 -1.47
C VAL A 119 15.51 20.62 -1.66
N LYS A 120 15.56 21.12 -2.90
CA LYS A 120 15.24 22.50 -3.24
C LYS A 120 13.74 22.77 -3.45
N ASN A 121 12.89 21.73 -3.45
CA ASN A 121 11.47 21.88 -3.77
C ASN A 121 10.57 21.04 -2.84
N PRO A 122 10.16 21.59 -1.68
CA PRO A 122 9.29 20.88 -0.72
C PRO A 122 7.95 20.42 -1.30
N GLN A 123 7.34 21.19 -2.21
CA GLN A 123 6.09 20.81 -2.85
C GLN A 123 6.28 19.57 -3.73
N LEU A 124 7.37 19.52 -4.50
CA LEU A 124 7.70 18.35 -5.32
C LEU A 124 7.95 17.09 -4.46
N ILE A 125 8.54 17.25 -3.27
CA ILE A 125 8.71 16.14 -2.31
C ILE A 125 7.35 15.56 -1.96
N GLN A 126 6.41 16.40 -1.50
CA GLN A 126 5.08 15.96 -1.06
C GLN A 126 4.31 15.26 -2.19
N GLU A 127 4.23 15.87 -3.36
CA GLU A 127 3.53 15.32 -4.51
C GLU A 127 4.13 14.00 -4.99
N THR A 128 5.45 13.94 -5.04
CA THR A 128 6.17 12.74 -5.51
C THR A 128 6.05 11.60 -4.51
N ALA A 129 6.21 11.87 -3.22
CA ALA A 129 6.06 10.87 -2.17
C ALA A 129 4.65 10.29 -2.15
N LEU A 130 3.62 11.14 -2.16
CA LEU A 130 2.22 10.71 -2.16
C LEU A 130 1.86 9.91 -3.42
N ARG A 131 2.19 10.41 -4.61
CA ARG A 131 1.89 9.73 -5.89
C ARG A 131 2.50 8.35 -5.96
N ASN A 132 3.79 8.23 -5.62
CA ASN A 132 4.50 6.96 -5.74
C ASN A 132 4.17 5.98 -4.60
N SER A 133 3.87 6.44 -3.39
CA SER A 133 3.37 5.56 -2.33
C SER A 133 1.98 5.00 -2.67
N THR A 134 1.13 5.78 -3.33
CA THR A 134 -0.18 5.32 -3.81
C THR A 134 -0.02 4.22 -4.86
N LEU A 135 0.93 4.37 -5.81
CA LEU A 135 1.27 3.30 -6.75
C LEU A 135 1.73 2.04 -6.03
N GLN A 136 2.65 2.15 -5.06
CA GLN A 136 3.14 1.00 -4.29
C GLN A 136 2.03 0.36 -3.44
N GLY A 137 1.10 1.14 -2.91
CA GLY A 137 -0.09 0.64 -2.24
C GLY A 137 -1.03 -0.13 -3.18
N ALA A 138 -1.18 0.32 -4.42
CA ALA A 138 -1.92 -0.42 -5.45
C ALA A 138 -1.22 -1.74 -5.81
N TYR A 139 0.12 -1.73 -5.94
CA TYR A 139 0.90 -2.96 -6.13
C TYR A 139 0.72 -3.94 -4.96
N MET A 140 0.66 -3.44 -3.72
CA MET A 140 0.39 -4.27 -2.54
C MET A 140 -0.97 -4.97 -2.66
N ILE A 141 -2.03 -4.26 -3.07
CA ILE A 141 -3.37 -4.86 -3.22
C ILE A 141 -3.34 -5.97 -4.28
N VAL A 142 -2.71 -5.71 -5.43
CA VAL A 142 -2.61 -6.69 -6.51
C VAL A 142 -1.78 -7.90 -6.09
N ALA A 143 -0.61 -7.66 -5.45
CA ALA A 143 0.26 -8.73 -4.96
C ALA A 143 -0.41 -9.56 -3.85
N ALA A 144 -1.14 -8.94 -2.92
CA ALA A 144 -1.89 -9.64 -1.87
C ALA A 144 -2.91 -10.61 -2.49
N ARG A 145 -3.69 -10.16 -3.47
CA ARG A 145 -4.65 -11.01 -4.20
C ARG A 145 -3.96 -12.14 -4.96
N ALA A 146 -2.82 -11.86 -5.61
CA ALA A 146 -2.04 -12.87 -6.30
C ALA A 146 -1.48 -13.94 -5.35
N LEU A 147 -1.29 -13.60 -4.08
CA LEU A 147 -0.85 -14.50 -3.00
C LEU A 147 -2.02 -15.13 -2.23
N GLY A 148 -3.26 -14.96 -2.68
CA GLY A 148 -4.44 -15.57 -2.08
C GLY A 148 -4.95 -14.83 -0.83
N LEU A 149 -4.57 -13.58 -0.61
CA LEU A 149 -5.13 -12.71 0.41
C LEU A 149 -6.21 -11.82 -0.17
N ASP A 150 -7.25 -11.56 0.60
CA ASP A 150 -8.26 -10.56 0.30
C ASP A 150 -7.89 -9.21 0.89
N CYS A 151 -8.44 -8.14 0.31
CA CYS A 151 -8.12 -6.76 0.65
C CYS A 151 -9.38 -5.95 0.97
N GLY A 152 -9.26 -5.06 1.96
CA GLY A 152 -10.24 -4.04 2.30
C GLY A 152 -9.58 -2.67 2.43
N PRO A 153 -9.23 -1.99 1.31
CA PRO A 153 -8.66 -0.65 1.37
C PRO A 153 -9.67 0.38 1.87
N MET A 154 -9.19 1.38 2.62
CA MET A 154 -10.01 2.43 3.19
C MET A 154 -9.22 3.71 3.40
N SER A 155 -9.91 4.87 3.33
CA SER A 155 -9.36 6.20 3.61
C SER A 155 -10.13 6.96 4.70
N GLY A 156 -11.14 6.32 5.30
CA GLY A 156 -11.92 6.93 6.39
C GLY A 156 -11.19 6.79 7.74
N PHE A 157 -10.22 7.67 7.98
CA PHE A 157 -9.51 7.81 9.25
C PHE A 157 -8.92 9.23 9.36
N ASP A 158 -8.50 9.60 10.55
CA ASP A 158 -7.83 10.87 10.86
C ASP A 158 -6.32 10.68 10.71
N ASN A 159 -5.75 11.23 9.63
CA ASN A 159 -4.33 11.14 9.34
C ASN A 159 -3.46 11.77 10.45
N THR A 160 -3.91 12.91 11.03
CA THR A 160 -3.14 13.61 12.06
C THR A 160 -2.99 12.74 13.31
N LYS A 161 -4.10 12.19 13.82
CA LYS A 161 -4.07 11.31 14.98
C LYS A 161 -3.27 10.04 14.73
N LEU A 162 -3.39 9.45 13.53
CA LEU A 162 -2.63 8.27 13.17
C LEU A 162 -1.13 8.57 13.10
N ASP A 163 -0.75 9.67 12.45
CA ASP A 163 0.65 10.07 12.32
C ASP A 163 1.27 10.41 13.67
N GLU A 164 0.52 11.07 14.57
CA GLU A 164 0.94 11.34 15.95
C GLU A 164 1.17 10.06 16.75
N GLU A 165 0.33 9.04 16.55
CA GLU A 165 0.44 7.77 17.27
C GLU A 165 1.56 6.87 16.76
N PHE A 166 1.74 6.78 15.44
CA PHE A 166 2.62 5.78 14.83
C PHE A 166 3.91 6.34 14.21
N PHE A 167 3.98 7.64 13.90
CA PHE A 167 5.07 8.24 13.14
C PHE A 167 5.68 9.49 13.77
N ALA A 168 5.19 9.94 14.93
CA ALA A 168 5.80 11.08 15.61
C ALA A 168 7.18 10.71 16.19
N ALA A 169 8.15 11.62 16.05
CA ALA A 169 9.48 11.43 16.60
C ALA A 169 9.44 11.28 18.13
N GLY A 170 10.13 10.29 18.66
CA GLY A 170 10.33 10.09 20.10
C GLY A 170 9.10 9.60 20.88
N LYS A 171 8.04 9.15 20.20
CA LYS A 171 6.85 8.61 20.87
C LYS A 171 6.73 7.10 20.70
N CYS A 172 7.44 6.35 21.48
CA CYS A 172 6.98 5.05 21.93
C CYS A 172 7.56 4.73 23.32
N GLU A 173 6.91 5.24 24.37
CA GLU A 173 7.25 4.85 25.76
C GLU A 173 6.92 3.38 26.07
N SER A 174 6.14 2.71 25.19
CA SER A 174 5.68 1.34 25.40
C SER A 174 6.05 0.35 24.30
N CYS A 175 6.77 0.77 23.25
CA CYS A 175 7.21 -0.09 22.15
C CYS A 175 8.75 -0.19 22.17
N GLU A 176 9.28 -1.40 22.22
CA GLU A 176 10.72 -1.67 22.09
C GLU A 176 11.29 -1.32 20.70
N GLN A 177 10.44 -0.89 19.74
CA GLN A 177 10.83 -0.47 18.40
C GLN A 177 10.09 0.80 17.98
N GLU A 178 10.85 1.86 17.70
CA GLU A 178 10.36 3.04 17.01
C GLU A 178 10.13 2.73 15.52
N PHE A 179 8.89 2.92 15.05
CA PHE A 179 8.57 2.78 13.64
C PHE A 179 8.87 4.10 12.93
N PHE A 180 9.99 4.18 12.21
CA PHE A 180 10.40 5.37 11.46
C PHE A 180 10.59 6.61 12.36
N PRO A 181 11.53 6.59 13.32
CA PRO A 181 11.66 7.53 14.45
C PRO A 181 11.96 8.98 14.06
N GLU A 182 12.25 9.24 12.79
CA GLU A 182 12.68 10.55 12.32
C GLU A 182 11.51 11.53 12.07
N GLY A 183 10.24 11.12 12.25
CA GLY A 183 9.06 11.99 12.17
C GLY A 183 8.68 12.53 10.79
N HIS A 184 9.28 11.99 9.72
CA HIS A 184 9.04 12.43 8.33
C HIS A 184 8.17 11.47 7.50
N VAL A 185 7.62 10.45 8.15
CA VAL A 185 6.67 9.52 7.53
C VAL A 185 5.24 10.02 7.79
N LYS A 186 4.40 9.94 6.76
CA LYS A 186 2.99 10.35 6.80
C LYS A 186 2.10 9.25 6.25
N SER A 187 0.93 9.08 6.86
CA SER A 187 -0.07 8.11 6.40
C SER A 187 -0.70 8.54 5.08
N ASN A 188 -0.96 7.54 4.20
CA ASN A 188 -1.65 7.71 2.94
C ASN A 188 -3.07 7.10 3.03
N PHE A 189 -3.15 5.77 3.13
CA PHE A 189 -4.40 5.05 3.31
C PHE A 189 -4.17 3.75 4.09
N LEU A 190 -5.26 3.10 4.51
CA LEU A 190 -5.22 1.83 5.23
C LEU A 190 -5.71 0.70 4.31
N CYS A 191 -5.24 -0.52 4.58
CA CYS A 191 -5.77 -1.71 3.93
C CYS A 191 -5.82 -2.88 4.91
N ASN A 192 -7.02 -3.39 5.18
CA ASN A 192 -7.17 -4.67 5.85
C ASN A 192 -6.81 -5.79 4.88
N ILE A 193 -6.09 -6.81 5.36
CA ILE A 193 -5.74 -8.00 4.58
C ILE A 193 -5.97 -9.26 5.40
N GLY A 194 -6.40 -10.33 4.73
CA GLY A 194 -6.71 -11.60 5.36
C GLY A 194 -7.50 -12.52 4.44
N CYS A 195 -8.22 -13.46 5.04
CA CYS A 195 -9.21 -14.28 4.34
C CYS A 195 -10.59 -13.63 4.53
N GLY A 196 -11.13 -13.05 3.46
CA GLY A 196 -12.43 -12.38 3.50
C GLY A 196 -13.58 -13.36 3.72
N ASP A 197 -14.63 -12.91 4.42
CA ASP A 197 -15.87 -13.66 4.58
C ASP A 197 -16.83 -13.35 3.42
N PRO A 198 -17.08 -14.30 2.50
CA PRO A 198 -18.00 -14.09 1.38
C PRO A 198 -19.42 -13.72 1.78
N ALA A 199 -19.88 -14.13 2.99
CA ALA A 199 -21.21 -13.82 3.48
C ALA A 199 -21.43 -12.33 3.76
N THR A 200 -20.34 -11.56 3.89
CA THR A 200 -20.39 -10.11 4.15
C THR A 200 -20.31 -9.26 2.88
N LEU A 201 -20.22 -9.89 1.70
CA LEU A 201 -20.10 -9.18 0.44
C LEU A 201 -21.41 -8.50 0.02
N MET A 202 -21.33 -7.22 -0.24
CA MET A 202 -22.40 -6.48 -0.91
C MET A 202 -22.39 -6.76 -2.43
N PRO A 203 -23.48 -6.50 -3.16
CA PRO A 203 -23.47 -6.57 -4.62
C PRO A 203 -22.32 -5.74 -5.22
N ARG A 204 -21.77 -6.20 -6.34
CA ARG A 204 -20.68 -5.48 -7.01
C ARG A 204 -21.19 -4.15 -7.57
N GLY A 205 -20.52 -3.05 -7.22
CA GLY A 205 -20.77 -1.76 -7.83
C GLY A 205 -20.33 -1.73 -9.32
N PRO A 206 -21.00 -0.95 -10.16
CA PRO A 206 -20.64 -0.77 -11.56
C PRO A 206 -19.25 -0.11 -11.71
N ARG A 207 -18.75 -0.10 -12.92
CA ARG A 207 -17.57 0.67 -13.34
C ARG A 207 -17.97 1.55 -14.52
N LEU A 208 -17.21 2.62 -14.72
CA LEU A 208 -17.36 3.45 -15.91
C LEU A 208 -17.04 2.64 -17.16
N ASP A 209 -17.77 2.89 -18.23
CA ASP A 209 -17.47 2.32 -19.52
C ASP A 209 -16.23 2.98 -20.12
N PHE A 210 -15.62 2.31 -21.12
CA PHE A 210 -14.40 2.80 -21.76
C PHE A 210 -14.57 4.23 -22.29
N SER A 211 -15.70 4.55 -22.91
CA SER A 211 -16.00 5.87 -23.45
C SER A 211 -16.17 6.98 -22.42
N GLU A 212 -16.50 6.62 -21.15
CA GLU A 212 -16.60 7.58 -20.04
C GLU A 212 -15.24 7.85 -19.39
N ALA A 213 -14.35 6.86 -19.41
CA ALA A 213 -13.07 6.93 -18.70
C ALA A 213 -11.86 7.16 -19.63
N CYS A 214 -12.00 6.90 -20.94
CA CYS A 214 -10.90 6.88 -21.89
C CYS A 214 -11.25 7.65 -23.17
N THR A 215 -10.23 8.28 -23.74
CA THR A 215 -10.30 8.92 -25.06
C THR A 215 -9.12 8.46 -25.89
N LEU A 216 -9.37 8.12 -27.16
CA LEU A 216 -8.35 7.83 -28.16
C LEU A 216 -8.12 9.10 -29.00
N LEU A 217 -6.87 9.56 -29.11
CA LEU A 217 -6.44 10.73 -29.87
C LEU A 217 -5.59 10.30 -31.08
#